data_b4c9a222fa6ee2dfd7e60db9aa4782cb
#
_entry.id   b4c9a222fa6ee2dfd7e60db9aa4782cb
#
_cell.length_a   1.000
_cell.length_b   1.000
_cell.length_c   1.000
_cell.angle_alpha   90.00
_cell.angle_beta   90.00
_cell.angle_gamma   90.00
#
_symmetry.space_group_name_H-M   'P 1'
#
loop_
_entity.id
_entity.type
_entity.pdbx_description
1 polymer ?
#
loop_
_entity_poly.entity_id
_entity_poly.type
_entity_poly.pdbx_seq_one_letter_code
_entity_poly.pdbx_strand_id
1 'polypeptide(L)'
;MSSVIQNNAGQALRDLILCAADAPILQKAVLSKCADAAVVRRVLTLCTIRGATVLRCETFRRAEVAEVKGKGKPVQAGQENLPLAERDALVSRLDALISSSDQINLFTSAGDCEFKRAGSGKEILIGAQPILNALNAPNAPDAPKKVVIGGSDRVKNRILTGAEPFLVRLDVSDANGRVHDKKQPKFRQINRFLELIRDVESSLPAEGTLRICDLCCGKSYLSFAVYHYFTAIRGRDVRMVGVDMKQEVMDDCSAIARDLHMDGLSFVCADVSLYEFGEPVDMVISLHACDVATDLVLNKAIEWRSKLILSTPCCHHEMMRALDCPALSFISDHSMLRQKLCDAATDALRLKRLEAAGYEVTSLELIDPEETPKNVMLRGILKHDPSSARCRRAAEDYAAAKAFLLGDNAGRTVL
;
A
#
# COMPACT_ATOMS: atom_id res chain seq x y z
N MET A 1 -26.49 43.42 9.05
CA MET A 1 -25.24 42.62 9.01
C MET A 1 -24.66 42.37 7.62
N SER A 2 -25.42 42.45 6.53
CA SER A 2 -24.89 42.25 5.17
C SER A 2 -23.91 43.33 4.68
N SER A 3 -23.91 44.54 5.20
CA SER A 3 -23.03 45.64 4.74
C SER A 3 -21.67 45.68 5.39
N VAL A 4 -21.46 45.01 6.52
CA VAL A 4 -20.17 44.95 7.24
C VAL A 4 -19.21 43.95 6.59
N ILE A 5 -19.72 42.96 5.88
CA ILE A 5 -18.93 41.92 5.21
C ILE A 5 -18.21 42.45 3.95
N GLN A 6 -18.67 43.56 3.35
CA GLN A 6 -18.09 44.10 2.12
C GLN A 6 -16.80 44.91 2.30
N ASN A 7 -16.50 45.45 3.49
CA ASN A 7 -15.32 46.27 3.71
C ASN A 7 -14.15 45.57 4.41
N ASN A 8 -14.30 44.29 4.82
CA ASN A 8 -13.24 43.57 5.52
C ASN A 8 -13.41 42.04 5.36
N ALA A 9 -13.62 41.58 4.13
CA ALA A 9 -13.90 40.17 3.84
C ALA A 9 -12.77 39.23 4.23
N GLY A 10 -11.50 39.69 4.17
CA GLY A 10 -10.33 38.96 4.62
C GLY A 10 -10.34 38.69 6.12
N GLN A 11 -10.67 39.70 6.94
CA GLN A 11 -10.80 39.52 8.40
C GLN A 11 -11.97 38.61 8.75
N ALA A 12 -13.11 38.79 8.09
CA ALA A 12 -14.27 37.91 8.29
C ALA A 12 -13.94 36.44 7.95
N LEU A 13 -13.19 36.19 6.88
CA LEU A 13 -12.73 34.86 6.53
C LEU A 13 -11.76 34.28 7.60
N ARG A 14 -10.81 35.08 8.07
CA ARG A 14 -9.89 34.65 9.15
C ARG A 14 -10.66 34.22 10.38
N ASP A 15 -11.59 35.06 10.85
CA ASP A 15 -12.37 34.77 12.03
C ASP A 15 -13.26 33.53 11.83
N LEU A 16 -13.78 33.34 10.63
CA LEU A 16 -14.54 32.14 10.27
C LEU A 16 -13.67 30.87 10.30
N ILE A 17 -12.44 30.93 9.78
CA ILE A 17 -11.49 29.80 9.84
C ILE A 17 -11.18 29.46 11.31
N LEU A 18 -10.92 30.47 12.15
CA LEU A 18 -10.60 30.29 13.55
C LEU A 18 -11.77 29.66 14.31
N CYS A 19 -12.97 30.21 14.16
CA CYS A 19 -14.17 29.68 14.81
C CYS A 19 -14.50 28.26 14.33
N ALA A 20 -14.34 27.97 13.03
CA ALA A 20 -14.56 26.64 12.47
C ALA A 20 -13.50 25.63 12.98
N ALA A 21 -12.28 26.07 13.26
CA ALA A 21 -11.22 25.25 13.84
C ALA A 21 -11.50 24.95 15.32
N ASP A 22 -11.92 25.96 16.09
CA ASP A 22 -12.26 25.81 17.53
C ASP A 22 -13.49 24.92 17.75
N ALA A 23 -14.49 24.99 16.84
CA ALA A 23 -15.71 24.18 16.87
C ALA A 23 -15.58 22.80 16.24
N PRO A 24 -14.40 22.30 15.93
CA PRO A 24 -13.90 21.29 15.01
C PRO A 24 -14.88 20.93 13.86
N ILE A 25 -15.35 21.95 13.13
CA ILE A 25 -16.14 21.75 11.90
C ILE A 25 -15.32 22.04 10.62
N LEU A 26 -14.09 22.55 10.73
CA LEU A 26 -13.18 22.81 9.62
C LEU A 26 -12.70 21.50 8.99
N GLN A 27 -13.02 21.27 7.71
CA GLN A 27 -12.49 20.16 6.94
C GLN A 27 -11.15 20.54 6.31
N LYS A 28 -11.11 21.64 5.57
CA LYS A 28 -9.89 22.23 4.98
C LYS A 28 -10.16 23.65 4.49
N ALA A 29 -9.09 24.44 4.33
CA ALA A 29 -9.12 25.63 3.51
C ALA A 29 -8.06 25.54 2.42
N VAL A 30 -8.42 25.88 1.17
CA VAL A 30 -7.53 25.83 0.01
C VAL A 30 -7.30 27.24 -0.48
N LEU A 31 -6.05 27.71 -0.35
CA LEU A 31 -5.59 29.01 -0.80
C LEU A 31 -4.92 28.85 -2.17
N SER A 32 -5.39 29.59 -3.15
CA SER A 32 -4.92 29.56 -4.54
C SER A 32 -4.70 30.97 -5.06
N LYS A 33 -4.15 31.10 -6.27
CA LYS A 33 -3.72 32.38 -6.85
C LYS A 33 -2.82 33.15 -5.86
N CYS A 34 -1.80 32.44 -5.38
CA CYS A 34 -0.85 33.00 -4.43
C CYS A 34 0.05 34.05 -5.09
N ALA A 35 0.43 35.09 -4.35
CA ALA A 35 1.35 36.14 -4.82
C ALA A 35 2.70 35.59 -5.29
N ASP A 36 3.21 34.52 -4.67
CA ASP A 36 4.35 33.75 -5.16
C ASP A 36 3.89 32.84 -6.31
N ALA A 37 4.28 33.18 -7.55
CA ALA A 37 3.91 32.44 -8.75
C ALA A 37 4.40 30.97 -8.79
N ALA A 38 5.42 30.62 -7.99
CA ALA A 38 5.90 29.25 -7.84
C ALA A 38 4.96 28.41 -6.96
N VAL A 39 4.15 29.04 -6.11
CA VAL A 39 3.18 28.37 -5.24
C VAL A 39 1.88 28.15 -5.98
N VAL A 40 1.54 26.90 -6.22
CA VAL A 40 0.27 26.54 -6.90
C VAL A 40 -0.91 26.70 -5.95
N ARG A 41 -0.75 26.24 -4.71
CA ARG A 41 -1.76 26.33 -3.64
C ARG A 41 -1.13 26.11 -2.25
N ARG A 42 -1.88 26.54 -1.24
CA ARG A 42 -1.68 26.10 0.15
C ARG A 42 -2.94 25.43 0.65
N VAL A 43 -2.80 24.46 1.55
CA VAL A 43 -3.94 23.74 2.14
C VAL A 43 -3.82 23.79 3.65
N LEU A 44 -4.86 24.32 4.30
CA LEU A 44 -4.97 24.34 5.77
C LEU A 44 -5.87 23.17 6.20
N THR A 45 -5.42 22.38 7.19
CA THR A 45 -6.19 21.29 7.79
C THR A 45 -5.93 21.22 9.30
N LEU A 46 -6.92 20.72 10.05
CA LEU A 46 -6.72 20.42 11.46
C LEU A 46 -6.00 19.08 11.62
N CYS A 47 -5.02 19.04 12.51
CA CYS A 47 -4.40 17.79 12.93
C CYS A 47 -3.96 17.85 14.39
N THR A 48 -3.77 16.68 15.01
CA THR A 48 -3.24 16.56 16.38
C THR A 48 -1.76 16.19 16.31
N ILE A 49 -0.90 16.95 17.01
CA ILE A 49 0.54 16.69 17.14
C ILE A 49 0.88 16.65 18.62
N ARG A 50 1.41 15.53 19.10
CA ARG A 50 1.79 15.35 20.52
C ARG A 50 0.67 15.73 21.49
N GLY A 51 -0.58 15.42 21.15
CA GLY A 51 -1.77 15.70 21.95
C GLY A 51 -2.33 17.14 21.81
N ALA A 52 -1.67 18.06 21.11
CA ALA A 52 -2.17 19.41 20.85
C ALA A 52 -2.79 19.51 19.46
N THR A 53 -3.93 20.22 19.35
CA THR A 53 -4.54 20.51 18.06
C THR A 53 -3.84 21.69 17.40
N VAL A 54 -3.44 21.51 16.14
CA VAL A 54 -2.76 22.53 15.33
C VAL A 54 -3.48 22.71 13.99
N LEU A 55 -3.38 23.90 13.43
CA LEU A 55 -3.73 24.17 12.05
C LEU A 55 -2.48 23.95 11.18
N ARG A 56 -2.47 22.89 10.40
CA ARG A 56 -1.37 22.57 9.48
C ARG A 56 -1.56 23.29 8.17
N CYS A 57 -0.53 23.95 7.70
CA CYS A 57 -0.46 24.56 6.38
C CYS A 57 0.55 23.82 5.51
N GLU A 58 0.07 23.17 4.45
CA GLU A 58 0.90 22.51 3.44
C GLU A 58 1.00 23.39 2.20
N THR A 59 2.23 23.66 1.75
CA THR A 59 2.51 24.47 0.56
C THR A 59 2.90 23.59 -0.60
N PHE A 60 2.21 23.74 -1.73
CA PHE A 60 2.46 23.00 -2.97
C PHE A 60 3.03 23.94 -4.03
N ARG A 61 4.17 23.58 -4.62
CA ARG A 61 4.86 24.31 -5.67
C ARG A 61 4.80 23.54 -7.00
N ARG A 62 5.03 24.25 -8.10
CA ARG A 62 5.28 23.59 -9.40
C ARG A 62 6.57 22.80 -9.29
N ALA A 63 6.57 21.55 -9.78
CA ALA A 63 7.82 20.80 -9.89
C ALA A 63 8.75 21.52 -10.86
N GLU A 64 9.99 21.76 -10.46
CA GLU A 64 11.07 22.17 -11.36
C GLU A 64 11.46 20.94 -12.19
N VAL A 65 10.79 20.75 -13.32
CA VAL A 65 11.16 19.73 -14.29
C VAL A 65 11.94 20.42 -15.39
N ALA A 66 13.25 20.15 -15.44
CA ALA A 66 14.03 20.38 -16.64
C ALA A 66 13.39 19.60 -17.79
N GLU A 67 12.91 20.31 -18.82
CA GLU A 67 12.64 19.84 -20.19
C GLU A 67 11.57 18.76 -20.43
N VAL A 68 10.43 18.74 -19.74
CA VAL A 68 9.25 18.02 -20.24
C VAL A 68 8.09 18.98 -20.40
N LYS A 69 7.64 19.19 -21.66
CA LYS A 69 6.41 19.93 -21.98
C LYS A 69 5.19 19.17 -21.43
N GLY A 70 4.82 19.45 -20.19
CA GLY A 70 3.62 18.94 -19.54
C GLY A 70 3.42 19.64 -18.20
N LYS A 71 2.17 19.93 -17.81
CA LYS A 71 1.85 20.50 -16.49
C LYS A 71 2.13 19.40 -15.44
N GLY A 72 3.33 19.37 -14.89
CA GLY A 72 3.71 18.47 -13.79
C GLY A 72 2.74 18.61 -12.60
N LYS A 73 2.47 17.50 -11.90
CA LYS A 73 1.65 17.53 -10.68
C LYS A 73 2.37 18.41 -9.63
N PRO A 74 1.63 19.28 -8.88
CA PRO A 74 2.23 20.07 -7.82
C PRO A 74 2.89 19.18 -6.75
N VAL A 75 4.11 19.52 -6.34
CA VAL A 75 4.86 18.81 -5.30
C VAL A 75 4.74 19.55 -3.99
N GLN A 76 4.59 18.84 -2.88
CA GLN A 76 4.62 19.43 -1.55
C GLN A 76 6.03 19.97 -1.29
N ALA A 77 6.14 21.29 -1.12
CA ALA A 77 7.42 21.99 -0.96
C ALA A 77 7.65 22.53 0.46
N GLY A 78 6.65 22.50 1.32
CA GLY A 78 6.76 22.96 2.70
C GLY A 78 5.54 22.62 3.53
N GLN A 79 5.76 22.54 4.84
CA GLN A 79 4.72 22.31 5.83
C GLN A 79 5.04 23.13 7.08
N GLU A 80 4.05 23.81 7.62
CA GLU A 80 4.12 24.47 8.93
C GLU A 80 2.94 24.04 9.79
N ASN A 81 3.13 24.01 11.11
CA ASN A 81 2.10 23.65 12.07
C ASN A 81 1.89 24.82 13.00
N LEU A 82 0.69 25.34 13.06
CA LEU A 82 0.30 26.51 13.82
C LEU A 82 -0.56 26.08 15.01
N PRO A 83 -0.05 26.09 16.26
CA PRO A 83 -0.81 25.68 17.43
C PRO A 83 -2.05 26.57 17.62
N LEU A 84 -3.24 25.99 17.83
CA LEU A 84 -4.45 26.76 18.11
C LEU A 84 -4.35 27.55 19.42
N ALA A 85 -3.55 27.08 20.37
CA ALA A 85 -3.32 27.74 21.65
C ALA A 85 -2.49 29.05 21.54
N GLU A 86 -1.67 29.16 20.50
CA GLU A 86 -0.83 30.35 20.25
C GLU A 86 -1.61 31.36 19.38
N ARG A 87 -2.69 31.91 19.93
CA ARG A 87 -3.71 32.65 19.18
C ARG A 87 -3.16 33.85 18.39
N ASP A 88 -2.30 34.67 19.00
CA ASP A 88 -1.77 35.88 18.34
C ASP A 88 -0.87 35.56 17.17
N ALA A 89 0.01 34.57 17.32
CA ALA A 89 0.85 34.07 16.25
C ALA A 89 0.02 33.43 15.10
N LEU A 90 -1.03 32.65 15.44
CA LEU A 90 -1.94 32.04 14.50
C LEU A 90 -2.71 33.12 13.72
N VAL A 91 -3.26 34.14 14.38
CA VAL A 91 -3.97 35.27 13.75
C VAL A 91 -3.06 35.98 12.78
N SER A 92 -1.89 36.38 13.21
CA SER A 92 -0.89 37.10 12.39
C SER A 92 -0.50 36.27 11.14
N ARG A 93 -0.33 34.94 11.33
CA ARG A 93 0.04 34.06 10.23
C ARG A 93 -1.10 33.85 9.24
N LEU A 94 -2.34 33.71 9.72
CA LEU A 94 -3.53 33.61 8.84
C LEU A 94 -3.72 34.89 8.03
N ASP A 95 -3.54 36.06 8.62
CA ASP A 95 -3.63 37.33 7.91
C ASP A 95 -2.59 37.42 6.80
N ALA A 96 -1.36 36.99 7.03
CA ALA A 96 -0.31 36.94 6.02
C ALA A 96 -0.66 35.93 4.87
N LEU A 97 -1.22 34.78 5.19
CA LEU A 97 -1.65 33.77 4.20
C LEU A 97 -2.82 34.27 3.36
N ILE A 98 -3.82 34.90 3.98
CA ILE A 98 -5.00 35.47 3.29
C ILE A 98 -4.58 36.64 2.41
N SER A 99 -3.72 37.55 2.92
CA SER A 99 -3.21 38.71 2.17
C SER A 99 -2.42 38.29 0.92
N SER A 100 -1.73 37.16 0.98
CA SER A 100 -0.94 36.63 -0.13
C SER A 100 -1.72 35.74 -1.11
N SER A 101 -3.04 35.69 -1.02
CA SER A 101 -3.87 34.78 -1.85
C SER A 101 -5.12 35.49 -2.35
N ASP A 102 -5.42 35.39 -3.65
CA ASP A 102 -6.57 36.07 -4.26
C ASP A 102 -7.83 35.21 -4.30
N GLN A 103 -7.71 33.91 -4.04
CA GLN A 103 -8.85 32.99 -3.95
C GLN A 103 -8.64 31.96 -2.85
N ILE A 104 -9.63 31.85 -1.95
CA ILE A 104 -9.62 30.90 -0.84
C ILE A 104 -10.97 30.21 -0.77
N ASN A 105 -10.96 28.88 -0.77
CA ASN A 105 -12.13 28.05 -0.56
C ASN A 105 -12.05 27.39 0.82
N LEU A 106 -13.01 27.72 1.68
CA LEU A 106 -13.17 27.14 3.00
C LEU A 106 -14.24 26.05 2.97
N PHE A 107 -13.86 24.85 3.35
CA PHE A 107 -14.76 23.70 3.43
C PHE A 107 -14.99 23.33 4.89
N THR A 108 -16.25 23.26 5.29
CA THR A 108 -16.65 22.87 6.64
C THR A 108 -17.78 21.82 6.60
N SER A 109 -18.02 21.15 7.71
CA SER A 109 -19.18 20.24 7.82
C SER A 109 -20.56 20.96 7.84
N ALA A 110 -20.54 22.29 7.94
CA ALA A 110 -21.76 23.14 7.94
C ALA A 110 -22.03 23.76 6.56
N GLY A 111 -21.10 23.66 5.62
CA GLY A 111 -21.17 24.24 4.28
C GLY A 111 -19.84 24.84 3.85
N ASP A 112 -19.80 25.35 2.62
CA ASP A 112 -18.61 25.86 1.97
C ASP A 112 -18.70 27.38 1.80
N CYS A 113 -17.53 28.02 1.87
CA CYS A 113 -17.41 29.47 1.73
C CYS A 113 -16.26 29.80 0.78
N GLU A 114 -16.45 30.78 -0.09
CA GLU A 114 -15.45 31.26 -1.05
C GLU A 114 -15.09 32.73 -0.81
N PHE A 115 -13.79 32.99 -0.69
CA PHE A 115 -13.23 34.34 -0.69
C PHE A 115 -12.54 34.61 -2.03
N LYS A 116 -12.78 35.79 -2.59
CA LYS A 116 -12.12 36.30 -3.80
C LYS A 116 -11.65 37.73 -3.60
N ARG A 117 -10.44 38.03 -4.11
CA ARG A 117 -9.93 39.38 -4.25
C ARG A 117 -9.78 39.69 -5.75
N ALA A 118 -10.43 40.76 -6.20
CA ALA A 118 -10.29 41.24 -7.55
C ALA A 118 -8.99 42.04 -7.74
N GLY A 119 -8.51 42.19 -8.97
CA GLY A 119 -7.32 42.99 -9.26
C GLY A 119 -7.47 44.49 -8.87
N SER A 120 -8.69 44.97 -8.65
CA SER A 120 -9.01 46.31 -8.11
C SER A 120 -8.85 46.41 -6.58
N GLY A 121 -8.49 45.32 -5.90
CA GLY A 121 -8.44 45.23 -4.43
C GLY A 121 -9.78 44.95 -3.75
N LYS A 122 -10.90 44.90 -4.51
CA LYS A 122 -12.21 44.58 -3.94
C LYS A 122 -12.28 43.13 -3.47
N GLU A 123 -12.65 42.94 -2.22
CA GLU A 123 -12.80 41.61 -1.59
C GLU A 123 -14.28 41.24 -1.44
N ILE A 124 -14.59 39.96 -1.66
CA ILE A 124 -15.91 39.38 -1.47
C ILE A 124 -15.83 38.03 -0.77
N LEU A 125 -16.79 37.76 0.11
CA LEU A 125 -16.96 36.49 0.82
C LEU A 125 -18.34 35.93 0.52
N ILE A 126 -18.43 34.74 -0.03
CA ILE A 126 -19.66 34.11 -0.51
C ILE A 126 -19.86 32.79 0.24
N GLY A 127 -21.09 32.48 0.68
CA GLY A 127 -21.42 31.22 1.33
C GLY A 127 -21.12 31.14 2.83
N ALA A 128 -20.79 32.26 3.51
CA ALA A 128 -20.45 32.27 4.94
C ALA A 128 -21.66 32.00 5.87
N GLN A 129 -22.90 32.31 5.43
CA GLN A 129 -24.08 32.31 6.30
C GLN A 129 -24.40 30.94 6.92
N PRO A 130 -24.37 29.80 6.20
CA PRO A 130 -24.58 28.49 6.80
C PRO A 130 -23.58 28.16 7.92
N ILE A 131 -22.30 28.53 7.72
CA ILE A 131 -21.25 28.31 8.71
C ILE A 131 -21.49 29.18 9.96
N LEU A 132 -21.82 30.44 9.78
CA LEU A 132 -22.15 31.37 10.89
C LEU A 132 -23.38 30.90 11.68
N ASN A 133 -24.43 30.42 11.00
CA ASN A 133 -25.60 29.87 11.66
C ASN A 133 -25.25 28.66 12.52
N ALA A 134 -24.43 27.75 12.00
CA ALA A 134 -23.96 26.58 12.73
C ALA A 134 -23.10 26.92 13.95
N LEU A 135 -22.21 27.91 13.82
CA LEU A 135 -21.37 28.38 14.93
C LEU A 135 -22.19 29.08 16.03
N ASN A 136 -23.28 29.79 15.67
CA ASN A 136 -24.14 30.48 16.62
C ASN A 136 -25.13 29.56 17.33
N ALA A 137 -25.39 28.35 16.78
CA ALA A 137 -26.35 27.38 17.37
C ALA A 137 -25.72 25.96 17.42
N PRO A 138 -24.64 25.76 18.19
CA PRO A 138 -23.84 24.51 18.16
C PRO A 138 -24.61 23.28 18.69
N ASN A 139 -25.71 23.47 19.39
CA ASN A 139 -26.55 22.41 19.99
C ASN A 139 -27.91 22.25 19.28
N ALA A 140 -28.10 22.84 18.10
CA ALA A 140 -29.32 22.65 17.32
C ALA A 140 -29.50 21.19 16.89
N PRO A 141 -30.75 20.71 16.67
CA PRO A 141 -30.97 19.34 16.21
C PRO A 141 -30.24 18.97 14.93
N ASP A 142 -30.02 19.96 14.06
CA ASP A 142 -29.30 19.85 12.78
C ASP A 142 -27.85 20.38 12.85
N ALA A 143 -27.25 20.39 14.06
CA ALA A 143 -25.87 20.85 14.23
C ALA A 143 -24.89 20.02 13.34
N PRO A 144 -23.91 20.67 12.71
CA PRO A 144 -22.97 19.99 11.82
C PRO A 144 -22.15 18.96 12.58
N LYS A 145 -21.89 17.82 11.94
CA LYS A 145 -21.02 16.78 12.52
C LYS A 145 -19.61 17.33 12.73
N LYS A 146 -19.07 17.12 13.92
CA LYS A 146 -17.66 17.44 14.19
C LYS A 146 -16.75 16.64 13.26
N VAL A 147 -15.75 17.31 12.68
CA VAL A 147 -14.73 16.67 11.87
C VAL A 147 -13.83 15.85 12.79
N VAL A 148 -13.56 14.61 12.41
CA VAL A 148 -12.54 13.81 13.10
C VAL A 148 -11.19 14.40 12.80
N ILE A 149 -10.56 15.03 13.80
CA ILE A 149 -9.22 15.59 13.68
C ILE A 149 -8.24 14.42 13.63
N GLY A 150 -7.68 14.17 12.45
CA GLY A 150 -6.65 13.15 12.28
C GLY A 150 -5.37 13.56 13.03
N GLY A 151 -4.73 12.63 13.75
CA GLY A 151 -3.37 12.84 14.24
C GLY A 151 -2.41 13.06 13.06
N SER A 152 -1.38 13.88 13.27
CA SER A 152 -0.25 14.01 12.33
C SER A 152 0.52 12.70 12.18
N ASP A 153 0.60 11.97 13.24
CA ASP A 153 0.82 10.56 13.25
C ASP A 153 -0.51 9.90 12.87
N ARG A 154 -0.72 9.66 11.58
CA ARG A 154 -1.44 8.46 11.21
C ARG A 154 -0.67 7.36 11.93
N VAL A 155 -1.18 6.93 13.06
CA VAL A 155 -0.91 5.58 13.54
C VAL A 155 -1.36 4.73 12.36
N LYS A 156 -0.42 4.39 11.50
CA LYS A 156 -0.65 3.39 10.48
C LYS A 156 -1.06 2.21 11.32
N ASN A 157 -2.31 1.76 11.22
CA ASN A 157 -2.79 0.54 11.87
C ASN A 157 -1.99 -0.63 11.26
N ARG A 158 -0.72 -0.68 11.61
CA ARG A 158 0.18 -1.75 11.23
C ARG A 158 -0.19 -2.96 12.07
N ILE A 159 -0.12 -4.13 11.47
CA ILE A 159 -0.35 -5.40 12.17
C ILE A 159 0.76 -5.62 13.19
N LEU A 160 2.01 -5.31 12.80
CA LEU A 160 3.18 -5.37 13.67
C LEU A 160 3.60 -3.95 14.10
N THR A 161 4.02 -3.84 15.34
CA THR A 161 4.42 -2.57 15.98
C THR A 161 5.90 -2.27 15.87
N GLY A 162 6.73 -3.32 15.73
CA GLY A 162 8.19 -3.29 15.79
C GLY A 162 8.75 -3.91 17.08
N ALA A 163 7.91 -4.14 18.09
CA ALA A 163 8.31 -4.73 19.37
C ALA A 163 8.27 -6.26 19.39
N GLU A 164 7.85 -6.89 18.30
CA GLU A 164 7.75 -8.34 18.22
C GLU A 164 9.12 -9.01 18.34
N PRO A 165 9.27 -10.05 19.16
CA PRO A 165 10.57 -10.66 19.48
C PRO A 165 11.35 -11.12 18.24
N PHE A 166 10.66 -11.61 17.20
CA PHE A 166 11.30 -12.03 15.97
C PHE A 166 11.89 -10.86 15.17
N LEU A 167 11.28 -9.67 15.21
CA LEU A 167 11.81 -8.48 14.55
C LEU A 167 13.10 -8.00 15.21
N VAL A 168 13.16 -8.06 16.55
CA VAL A 168 14.38 -7.74 17.32
C VAL A 168 15.48 -8.77 17.00
N ARG A 169 15.15 -10.05 17.02
CA ARG A 169 16.11 -11.14 16.77
C ARG A 169 16.67 -11.15 15.34
N LEU A 170 15.87 -10.65 14.37
CA LEU A 170 16.26 -10.50 12.96
C LEU A 170 16.88 -9.14 12.64
N ASP A 171 17.22 -8.33 13.66
CA ASP A 171 17.81 -7.00 13.51
C ASP A 171 16.98 -6.06 12.60
N VAL A 172 15.66 -6.17 12.68
CA VAL A 172 14.72 -5.24 12.03
C VAL A 172 14.43 -4.06 12.95
N SER A 173 14.32 -4.33 14.26
CA SER A 173 14.08 -3.33 15.30
C SER A 173 15.05 -3.53 16.49
N ASP A 174 15.18 -2.50 17.32
CA ASP A 174 15.92 -2.56 18.57
C ASP A 174 15.08 -3.17 19.71
N ALA A 175 15.70 -3.37 20.88
CA ALA A 175 15.05 -3.95 22.07
C ALA A 175 13.86 -3.11 22.58
N ASN A 176 13.75 -1.84 22.20
CA ASN A 176 12.63 -0.95 22.55
C ASN A 176 11.51 -0.96 21.49
N GLY A 177 11.63 -1.77 20.45
CA GLY A 177 10.67 -1.86 19.36
C GLY A 177 10.80 -0.76 18.30
N ARG A 178 11.88 0.04 18.33
CA ARG A 178 12.15 1.03 17.28
C ARG A 178 12.74 0.33 16.06
N VAL A 179 12.03 0.41 14.93
CA VAL A 179 12.52 -0.13 13.65
C VAL A 179 13.70 0.70 13.15
N HIS A 180 14.80 0.04 12.82
CA HIS A 180 16.00 0.69 12.28
C HIS A 180 15.71 1.40 10.95
N ASP A 181 16.29 2.59 10.74
CA ASP A 181 16.00 3.43 9.56
C ASP A 181 16.26 2.68 8.23
N LYS A 182 17.35 1.91 8.16
CA LYS A 182 17.68 1.08 6.99
C LYS A 182 16.74 -0.12 6.78
N LYS A 183 15.96 -0.50 7.79
CA LYS A 183 15.04 -1.64 7.76
C LYS A 183 13.57 -1.22 7.58
N GLN A 184 13.29 0.08 7.55
CA GLN A 184 11.94 0.60 7.32
C GLN A 184 11.24 0.05 6.06
N PRO A 185 11.91 -0.08 4.88
CA PRO A 185 11.31 -0.69 3.71
C PRO A 185 10.91 -2.15 3.96
N LYS A 186 11.82 -2.94 4.60
CA LYS A 186 11.54 -4.35 4.93
C LYS A 186 10.37 -4.48 5.91
N PHE A 187 10.32 -3.64 6.94
CA PHE A 187 9.22 -3.62 7.90
C PHE A 187 7.88 -3.27 7.24
N ARG A 188 7.87 -2.31 6.30
CA ARG A 188 6.66 -2.00 5.51
C ARG A 188 6.24 -3.18 4.65
N GLN A 189 7.19 -3.86 3.99
CA GLN A 189 6.92 -5.06 3.19
C GLN A 189 6.26 -6.16 4.03
N ILE A 190 6.81 -6.45 5.22
CA ILE A 190 6.27 -7.46 6.13
C ILE A 190 4.84 -7.12 6.53
N ASN A 191 4.58 -5.88 7.00
CA ASN A 191 3.23 -5.47 7.38
C ASN A 191 2.24 -5.54 6.21
N ARG A 192 2.65 -5.07 5.03
CA ARG A 192 1.79 -5.13 3.84
C ARG A 192 1.46 -6.56 3.44
N PHE A 193 2.42 -7.47 3.55
CA PHE A 193 2.19 -8.88 3.28
C PHE A 193 1.16 -9.48 4.25
N LEU A 194 1.26 -9.17 5.53
CA LEU A 194 0.29 -9.62 6.54
C LEU A 194 -1.11 -9.01 6.32
N GLU A 195 -1.20 -7.76 5.84
CA GLU A 195 -2.48 -7.15 5.44
C GLU A 195 -3.12 -7.95 4.29
N LEU A 196 -2.34 -8.33 3.27
CA LEU A 196 -2.83 -9.12 2.13
C LEU A 196 -3.27 -10.54 2.55
N ILE A 197 -2.63 -11.12 3.57
CA ILE A 197 -3.09 -12.38 4.18
C ILE A 197 -4.41 -12.15 4.92
N ARG A 198 -4.51 -11.12 5.75
CA ARG A 198 -5.71 -10.78 6.51
C ARG A 198 -6.93 -10.61 5.62
N ASP A 199 -6.75 -10.02 4.44
CA ASP A 199 -7.85 -9.78 3.48
C ASP A 199 -8.45 -11.08 2.92
N VAL A 200 -7.72 -12.20 2.98
CA VAL A 200 -8.11 -13.49 2.41
C VAL A 200 -8.04 -14.66 3.40
N GLU A 201 -7.73 -14.43 4.67
CA GLU A 201 -7.62 -15.49 5.68
C GLU A 201 -8.91 -16.30 5.87
N SER A 202 -10.07 -15.71 5.55
CA SER A 202 -11.36 -16.41 5.56
C SER A 202 -11.46 -17.55 4.52
N SER A 203 -10.53 -17.62 3.55
CA SER A 203 -10.43 -18.74 2.60
C SER A 203 -9.70 -19.97 3.17
N LEU A 204 -9.01 -19.79 4.32
CA LEU A 204 -8.33 -20.86 5.03
C LEU A 204 -9.29 -21.61 5.97
N PRO A 205 -8.97 -22.86 6.36
CA PRO A 205 -9.78 -23.59 7.35
C PRO A 205 -9.93 -22.80 8.65
N ALA A 206 -11.17 -22.70 9.15
CA ALA A 206 -11.45 -21.94 10.37
C ALA A 206 -10.94 -22.63 11.65
N GLU A 207 -10.90 -23.97 11.64
CA GLU A 207 -10.54 -24.80 12.79
C GLU A 207 -9.40 -25.77 12.42
N GLY A 208 -8.80 -26.36 13.46
CA GLY A 208 -7.68 -27.30 13.35
C GLY A 208 -6.34 -26.63 13.12
N THR A 209 -5.30 -27.44 13.01
CA THR A 209 -3.93 -27.00 12.75
C THR A 209 -3.81 -26.45 11.32
N LEU A 210 -3.39 -25.20 11.19
CA LEU A 210 -3.13 -24.56 9.89
C LEU A 210 -1.74 -24.97 9.39
N ARG A 211 -1.69 -25.57 8.19
CA ARG A 211 -0.45 -26.08 7.59
C ARG A 211 0.03 -25.14 6.50
N ILE A 212 1.21 -24.55 6.72
CA ILE A 212 1.79 -23.53 5.84
C ILE A 212 3.15 -23.98 5.34
N CYS A 213 3.41 -23.79 4.05
CA CYS A 213 4.72 -24.02 3.46
C CYS A 213 5.25 -22.76 2.80
N ASP A 214 6.46 -22.31 3.21
CA ASP A 214 7.17 -21.20 2.59
C ASP A 214 8.32 -21.77 1.75
N LEU A 215 8.11 -21.79 0.44
CA LEU A 215 9.05 -22.37 -0.53
C LEU A 215 9.99 -21.29 -1.09
N CYS A 216 11.29 -21.56 -1.09
CA CYS A 216 12.37 -20.61 -1.36
C CYS A 216 12.37 -19.47 -0.33
N CYS A 217 12.30 -19.79 0.96
CA CYS A 217 12.06 -18.83 2.04
C CYS A 217 13.27 -17.91 2.35
N GLY A 218 14.47 -18.23 1.91
CA GLY A 218 15.69 -17.46 2.14
C GLY A 218 15.90 -17.17 3.64
N LYS A 219 16.15 -15.91 4.01
CA LYS A 219 16.30 -15.46 5.42
C LYS A 219 14.98 -15.45 6.22
N SER A 220 13.91 -15.90 5.66
CA SER A 220 12.63 -16.24 6.31
C SER A 220 11.95 -15.12 7.14
N TYR A 221 12.25 -13.83 6.88
CA TYR A 221 11.58 -12.73 7.57
C TYR A 221 10.05 -12.85 7.53
N LEU A 222 9.52 -13.35 6.42
CA LEU A 222 8.08 -13.50 6.23
C LEU A 222 7.54 -14.77 6.85
N SER A 223 8.31 -15.86 6.85
CA SER A 223 7.92 -17.09 7.58
C SER A 223 7.73 -16.78 9.07
N PHE A 224 8.68 -16.08 9.72
CA PHE A 224 8.56 -15.66 11.12
C PHE A 224 7.34 -14.74 11.32
N ALA A 225 7.11 -13.79 10.42
CA ALA A 225 5.98 -12.86 10.53
C ALA A 225 4.63 -13.56 10.37
N VAL A 226 4.50 -14.49 9.41
CA VAL A 226 3.28 -15.25 9.16
C VAL A 226 3.00 -16.20 10.33
N TYR A 227 4.01 -16.89 10.81
CA TYR A 227 3.89 -17.75 12.00
C TYR A 227 3.41 -16.94 13.21
N HIS A 228 4.06 -15.81 13.51
CA HIS A 228 3.66 -14.91 14.60
C HIS A 228 2.23 -14.38 14.42
N TYR A 229 1.86 -14.01 13.20
CA TYR A 229 0.53 -13.52 12.90
C TYR A 229 -0.56 -14.54 13.25
N PHE A 230 -0.42 -15.77 12.76
CA PHE A 230 -1.43 -16.77 13.01
C PHE A 230 -1.41 -17.30 14.46
N THR A 231 -0.25 -17.45 15.09
CA THR A 231 -0.16 -17.96 16.46
C THR A 231 -0.44 -16.91 17.51
N ALA A 232 0.31 -15.80 17.53
CA ALA A 232 0.22 -14.80 18.59
C ALA A 232 -0.96 -13.83 18.41
N ILE A 233 -1.28 -13.43 17.14
CA ILE A 233 -2.33 -12.44 16.90
C ILE A 233 -3.68 -13.11 16.67
N ARG A 234 -3.73 -14.25 15.94
CA ARG A 234 -4.97 -14.98 15.64
C ARG A 234 -5.27 -16.14 16.58
N GLY A 235 -4.32 -16.53 17.45
CA GLY A 235 -4.50 -17.63 18.40
C GLY A 235 -4.69 -19.00 17.77
N ARG A 236 -4.14 -19.22 16.54
CA ARG A 236 -4.27 -20.46 15.79
C ARG A 236 -3.14 -21.42 16.12
N ASP A 237 -3.46 -22.72 16.10
CA ASP A 237 -2.45 -23.76 16.01
C ASP A 237 -1.88 -23.80 14.59
N VAL A 238 -0.55 -23.75 14.43
CA VAL A 238 0.15 -23.65 13.15
C VAL A 238 1.30 -24.62 13.07
N ARG A 239 1.35 -25.37 11.98
CA ARG A 239 2.52 -26.10 11.53
C ARG A 239 3.04 -25.45 10.25
N MET A 240 4.22 -24.83 10.35
CA MET A 240 4.82 -24.13 9.23
C MET A 240 6.21 -24.65 8.93
N VAL A 241 6.51 -24.84 7.64
CA VAL A 241 7.84 -25.27 7.18
C VAL A 241 8.35 -24.24 6.16
N GLY A 242 9.55 -23.71 6.43
CA GLY A 242 10.33 -22.96 5.46
C GLY A 242 11.32 -23.88 4.74
N VAL A 243 11.37 -23.80 3.41
CA VAL A 243 12.25 -24.63 2.57
C VAL A 243 13.14 -23.75 1.72
N ASP A 244 14.44 -23.98 1.74
CA ASP A 244 15.43 -23.33 0.87
C ASP A 244 16.62 -24.27 0.61
N MET A 245 17.40 -24.01 -0.42
CA MET A 245 18.57 -24.84 -0.77
C MET A 245 19.83 -24.51 0.02
N LYS A 246 19.85 -23.43 0.80
CA LYS A 246 21.03 -22.92 1.52
C LYS A 246 21.06 -23.45 2.95
N GLN A 247 21.87 -24.48 3.21
CA GLN A 247 21.98 -25.13 4.52
C GLN A 247 22.27 -24.14 5.64
N GLU A 248 23.30 -23.28 5.50
CA GLU A 248 23.67 -22.30 6.51
C GLU A 248 22.50 -21.38 6.92
N VAL A 249 21.70 -20.94 5.92
CA VAL A 249 20.54 -20.07 6.17
C VAL A 249 19.44 -20.83 6.92
N MET A 250 19.23 -22.10 6.58
CA MET A 250 18.23 -22.96 7.26
C MET A 250 18.65 -23.26 8.69
N ASP A 251 19.93 -23.46 8.95
CA ASP A 251 20.47 -23.67 10.29
C ASP A 251 20.30 -22.41 11.16
N ASP A 252 20.62 -21.23 10.61
CA ASP A 252 20.40 -19.94 11.27
C ASP A 252 18.91 -19.70 11.59
N CYS A 253 18.01 -19.93 10.62
CA CYS A 253 16.57 -19.78 10.82
C CYS A 253 16.05 -20.77 11.88
N SER A 254 16.54 -22.01 11.87
CA SER A 254 16.18 -23.03 12.87
C SER A 254 16.65 -22.64 14.28
N ALA A 255 17.85 -22.04 14.40
CA ALA A 255 18.34 -21.52 15.67
C ALA A 255 17.45 -20.38 16.18
N ILE A 256 17.09 -19.44 15.30
CA ILE A 256 16.20 -18.32 15.65
C ILE A 256 14.82 -18.83 16.10
N ALA A 257 14.23 -19.79 15.39
CA ALA A 257 12.94 -20.38 15.78
C ALA A 257 12.97 -21.02 17.17
N ARG A 258 14.05 -21.77 17.48
CA ARG A 258 14.27 -22.36 18.82
C ARG A 258 14.42 -21.27 19.89
N ASP A 259 15.26 -20.25 19.65
CA ASP A 259 15.49 -19.15 20.60
C ASP A 259 14.17 -18.42 20.95
N LEU A 260 13.24 -18.36 19.99
CA LEU A 260 11.96 -17.69 20.13
C LEU A 260 10.80 -18.61 20.56
N HIS A 261 11.07 -19.90 20.86
CA HIS A 261 10.06 -20.91 21.21
C HIS A 261 8.92 -21.00 20.19
N MET A 262 9.27 -20.94 18.89
CA MET A 262 8.32 -21.08 17.79
C MET A 262 8.24 -22.57 17.38
N ASP A 263 7.72 -23.41 18.26
CA ASP A 263 7.80 -24.89 18.16
C ASP A 263 7.08 -25.46 16.92
N GLY A 264 6.08 -24.76 16.39
CA GLY A 264 5.38 -25.14 15.15
C GLY A 264 6.04 -24.63 13.86
N LEU A 265 7.18 -23.91 13.95
CA LEU A 265 7.94 -23.39 12.80
C LEU A 265 9.27 -24.15 12.67
N SER A 266 9.46 -24.82 11.54
CA SER A 266 10.68 -25.54 11.21
C SER A 266 11.26 -25.12 9.85
N PHE A 267 12.55 -25.41 9.64
CA PHE A 267 13.24 -25.07 8.42
C PHE A 267 14.00 -26.29 7.87
N VAL A 268 13.91 -26.51 6.57
CA VAL A 268 14.46 -27.67 5.87
C VAL A 268 15.29 -27.21 4.68
N CYS A 269 16.52 -27.73 4.61
CA CYS A 269 17.35 -27.57 3.41
C CYS A 269 16.96 -28.65 2.38
N ALA A 270 16.27 -28.23 1.32
CA ALA A 270 15.85 -29.14 0.26
C ALA A 270 15.64 -28.43 -1.07
N ASP A 271 15.69 -29.20 -2.16
CA ASP A 271 15.22 -28.77 -3.46
C ASP A 271 13.68 -28.77 -3.46
N VAL A 272 13.09 -27.62 -3.84
CA VAL A 272 11.64 -27.42 -3.88
C VAL A 272 10.95 -28.45 -4.77
N SER A 273 11.58 -28.86 -5.88
CA SER A 273 11.02 -29.84 -6.81
C SER A 273 10.86 -31.23 -6.21
N LEU A 274 11.69 -31.56 -5.20
CA LEU A 274 11.73 -32.87 -4.53
C LEU A 274 11.09 -32.86 -3.15
N TYR A 275 10.79 -31.68 -2.60
CA TYR A 275 10.26 -31.57 -1.26
C TYR A 275 8.78 -31.99 -1.18
N GLU A 276 8.46 -32.80 -0.16
CA GLU A 276 7.09 -33.19 0.19
C GLU A 276 6.78 -32.80 1.63
N PHE A 277 5.63 -32.18 1.85
CA PHE A 277 5.19 -31.78 3.19
C PHE A 277 4.67 -32.96 4.01
N GLY A 278 4.22 -34.02 3.33
CA GLY A 278 3.71 -35.27 3.95
C GLY A 278 2.27 -35.20 4.47
N GLU A 279 1.65 -34.01 4.44
CA GLU A 279 0.27 -33.78 4.85
C GLU A 279 -0.36 -32.71 3.92
N PRO A 280 -1.71 -32.57 3.88
CA PRO A 280 -2.35 -31.50 3.11
C PRO A 280 -1.87 -30.14 3.55
N VAL A 281 -1.46 -29.27 2.62
CA VAL A 281 -0.99 -27.90 2.84
C VAL A 281 -2.14 -26.93 2.60
N ASP A 282 -2.46 -26.10 3.59
CA ASP A 282 -3.52 -25.11 3.48
C ASP A 282 -3.06 -23.85 2.75
N MET A 283 -1.81 -23.43 2.98
CA MET A 283 -1.27 -22.20 2.40
C MET A 283 0.16 -22.40 1.92
N VAL A 284 0.44 -21.99 0.70
CA VAL A 284 1.79 -21.88 0.14
C VAL A 284 2.15 -20.43 -0.05
N ILE A 285 3.32 -20.04 0.46
CA ILE A 285 3.93 -18.73 0.23
C ILE A 285 5.29 -18.89 -0.44
N SER A 286 5.64 -17.93 -1.31
CA SER A 286 6.97 -17.85 -1.92
C SER A 286 7.21 -16.44 -2.44
N LEU A 287 8.08 -15.70 -1.79
CA LEU A 287 8.27 -14.29 -2.10
C LEU A 287 9.58 -13.97 -2.83
N HIS A 288 10.44 -14.94 -3.00
CA HIS A 288 11.75 -14.74 -3.64
C HIS A 288 12.19 -15.94 -4.48
N ALA A 289 11.27 -16.78 -4.93
CA ALA A 289 11.59 -17.79 -5.94
C ALA A 289 11.94 -17.08 -7.25
N CYS A 290 13.13 -17.35 -7.78
CA CYS A 290 13.59 -16.72 -9.01
C CYS A 290 13.29 -17.59 -10.22
N ASP A 291 12.74 -16.96 -11.28
CA ASP A 291 12.56 -17.55 -12.61
C ASP A 291 11.78 -18.89 -12.56
N VAL A 292 12.39 -19.96 -13.03
CA VAL A 292 11.83 -21.34 -13.04
C VAL A 292 11.42 -21.84 -11.64
N ALA A 293 12.12 -21.41 -10.58
CA ALA A 293 11.77 -21.79 -9.20
C ALA A 293 10.35 -21.35 -8.82
N THR A 294 9.88 -20.19 -9.33
CA THR A 294 8.48 -19.78 -9.14
C THR A 294 7.51 -20.80 -9.73
N ASP A 295 7.81 -21.33 -10.90
CA ASP A 295 6.95 -22.30 -11.59
C ASP A 295 6.93 -23.64 -10.88
N LEU A 296 8.06 -24.07 -10.33
CA LEU A 296 8.14 -25.26 -9.47
C LEU A 296 7.30 -25.09 -8.19
N VAL A 297 7.38 -23.93 -7.55
CA VAL A 297 6.56 -23.59 -6.37
C VAL A 297 5.07 -23.67 -6.70
N LEU A 298 4.65 -23.02 -7.80
CA LEU A 298 3.25 -23.02 -8.22
C LEU A 298 2.77 -24.43 -8.57
N ASN A 299 3.61 -25.27 -9.20
CA ASN A 299 3.30 -26.66 -9.49
C ASN A 299 3.09 -27.47 -8.19
N LYS A 300 3.97 -27.32 -7.18
CA LYS A 300 3.81 -27.96 -5.88
C LYS A 300 2.53 -27.50 -5.16
N ALA A 301 2.23 -26.20 -5.20
CA ALA A 301 1.01 -25.67 -4.61
C ALA A 301 -0.27 -26.22 -5.27
N ILE A 302 -0.26 -26.41 -6.60
CA ILE A 302 -1.35 -27.04 -7.36
C ILE A 302 -1.46 -28.53 -7.00
N GLU A 303 -0.34 -29.25 -6.95
CA GLU A 303 -0.27 -30.68 -6.61
C GLU A 303 -0.85 -30.92 -5.20
N TRP A 304 -0.45 -30.14 -4.22
CA TRP A 304 -0.96 -30.18 -2.85
C TRP A 304 -2.39 -29.64 -2.70
N ARG A 305 -2.97 -29.07 -3.76
CA ARG A 305 -4.30 -28.42 -3.75
C ARG A 305 -4.45 -27.42 -2.61
N SER A 306 -3.41 -26.64 -2.38
CA SER A 306 -3.38 -25.64 -1.30
C SER A 306 -4.53 -24.65 -1.44
N LYS A 307 -5.19 -24.29 -0.34
CA LYS A 307 -6.34 -23.37 -0.33
C LYS A 307 -5.98 -21.96 -0.74
N LEU A 308 -4.77 -21.53 -0.37
CA LEU A 308 -4.26 -20.19 -0.63
C LEU A 308 -2.82 -20.28 -1.15
N ILE A 309 -2.55 -19.56 -2.23
CA ILE A 309 -1.21 -19.37 -2.81
C ILE A 309 -0.90 -17.88 -2.86
N LEU A 310 0.27 -17.49 -2.31
CA LEU A 310 0.82 -16.14 -2.41
C LEU A 310 2.26 -16.23 -2.91
N SER A 311 2.51 -15.77 -4.13
CA SER A 311 3.82 -15.82 -4.76
C SER A 311 4.21 -14.48 -5.36
N THR A 312 5.46 -14.04 -5.16
CA THR A 312 5.98 -12.81 -5.74
C THR A 312 7.16 -13.12 -6.65
N PRO A 313 6.92 -13.29 -7.96
CA PRO A 313 7.98 -13.51 -8.94
C PRO A 313 8.92 -12.31 -9.02
N CYS A 314 10.21 -12.56 -9.16
CA CYS A 314 11.19 -11.48 -9.28
C CYS A 314 11.98 -11.52 -10.59
N CYS A 315 12.03 -12.66 -11.29
CA CYS A 315 12.80 -12.87 -12.50
C CYS A 315 11.98 -13.66 -13.54
N HIS A 316 12.23 -13.41 -14.82
CA HIS A 316 11.49 -13.98 -15.94
C HIS A 316 12.48 -14.33 -17.10
N HIS A 317 13.65 -14.88 -16.76
CA HIS A 317 14.70 -15.16 -17.72
C HIS A 317 14.37 -16.31 -18.67
N GLU A 318 13.56 -17.27 -18.22
CA GLU A 318 13.11 -18.38 -19.09
C GLU A 318 12.33 -17.82 -20.28
N MET A 319 11.33 -16.96 -20.03
CA MET A 319 10.54 -16.31 -21.07
C MET A 319 11.40 -15.45 -21.98
N MET A 320 12.37 -14.71 -21.42
CA MET A 320 13.30 -13.87 -22.20
C MET A 320 14.08 -14.69 -23.26
N ARG A 321 14.46 -15.92 -22.92
CA ARG A 321 15.16 -16.84 -23.83
C ARG A 321 14.22 -17.58 -24.77
N ALA A 322 13.03 -17.93 -24.29
CA ALA A 322 12.11 -18.81 -25.00
C ALA A 322 11.12 -18.05 -25.90
N LEU A 323 10.94 -16.75 -25.75
CA LEU A 323 9.99 -15.95 -26.53
C LEU A 323 10.31 -16.04 -28.03
N ASP A 324 9.39 -16.65 -28.76
CA ASP A 324 9.43 -16.84 -30.21
C ASP A 324 8.04 -16.51 -30.79
N CYS A 325 7.81 -15.22 -31.03
CA CYS A 325 6.54 -14.70 -31.52
C CYS A 325 6.78 -13.58 -32.55
N PRO A 326 6.87 -13.91 -33.85
CA PRO A 326 7.10 -12.91 -34.90
C PRO A 326 6.07 -11.78 -34.92
N ALA A 327 4.81 -12.07 -34.54
CA ALA A 327 3.76 -11.06 -34.47
C ALA A 327 4.02 -9.96 -33.42
N LEU A 328 4.89 -10.22 -32.43
CA LEU A 328 5.27 -9.26 -31.38
C LEU A 328 6.68 -8.69 -31.60
N SER A 329 7.32 -8.90 -32.78
CA SER A 329 8.67 -8.40 -33.08
C SER A 329 8.79 -6.90 -32.87
N PHE A 330 7.76 -6.11 -33.22
CA PHE A 330 7.71 -4.65 -33.01
C PHE A 330 7.89 -4.20 -31.55
N ILE A 331 7.69 -5.11 -30.59
CA ILE A 331 7.97 -4.91 -29.16
C ILE A 331 9.30 -5.59 -28.79
N SER A 332 9.45 -6.86 -29.20
CA SER A 332 10.55 -7.71 -28.72
C SER A 332 11.91 -7.35 -29.33
N ASP A 333 11.96 -6.58 -30.42
CA ASP A 333 13.20 -6.06 -31.01
C ASP A 333 13.83 -4.95 -30.14
N HIS A 334 13.08 -4.39 -29.20
CA HIS A 334 13.54 -3.38 -28.27
C HIS A 334 13.79 -4.00 -26.88
N SER A 335 15.05 -4.13 -26.45
CA SER A 335 15.46 -4.89 -25.26
C SER A 335 14.67 -4.56 -23.99
N MET A 336 14.45 -3.27 -23.69
CA MET A 336 13.67 -2.85 -22.52
C MET A 336 12.18 -3.20 -22.65
N LEU A 337 11.60 -3.10 -23.85
CA LEU A 337 10.19 -3.45 -24.07
C LEU A 337 10.03 -4.97 -24.08
N ARG A 338 11.00 -5.71 -24.64
CA ARG A 338 11.03 -7.18 -24.56
C ARG A 338 11.00 -7.64 -23.09
N GLN A 339 11.80 -7.04 -22.22
CA GLN A 339 11.82 -7.37 -20.79
C GLN A 339 10.44 -7.19 -20.17
N LYS A 340 9.79 -6.03 -20.39
CA LYS A 340 8.44 -5.75 -19.84
C LYS A 340 7.37 -6.70 -20.40
N LEU A 341 7.45 -7.02 -21.68
CA LEU A 341 6.58 -8.00 -22.32
C LEU A 341 6.74 -9.38 -21.67
N CYS A 342 7.98 -9.84 -21.50
CA CYS A 342 8.28 -11.13 -20.90
C CYS A 342 7.86 -11.20 -19.43
N ASP A 343 8.09 -10.14 -18.65
CA ASP A 343 7.62 -10.04 -17.25
C ASP A 343 6.09 -10.22 -17.18
N ALA A 344 5.35 -9.43 -17.96
CA ALA A 344 3.89 -9.47 -17.97
C ALA A 344 3.33 -10.79 -18.53
N ALA A 345 3.90 -11.31 -19.62
CA ALA A 345 3.46 -12.54 -20.26
C ALA A 345 3.67 -13.76 -19.36
N THR A 346 4.83 -13.84 -18.69
CA THR A 346 5.13 -14.93 -17.75
C THR A 346 4.10 -14.97 -16.61
N ASP A 347 3.88 -13.82 -15.96
CA ASP A 347 2.95 -13.76 -14.83
C ASP A 347 1.51 -14.00 -15.25
N ALA A 348 1.12 -13.56 -16.45
CA ALA A 348 -0.19 -13.87 -17.03
C ALA A 348 -0.37 -15.38 -17.30
N LEU A 349 0.65 -16.06 -17.84
CA LEU A 349 0.61 -17.52 -18.04
C LEU A 349 0.53 -18.26 -16.71
N ARG A 350 1.27 -17.84 -15.68
CA ARG A 350 1.20 -18.39 -14.32
C ARG A 350 -0.21 -18.28 -13.73
N LEU A 351 -0.85 -17.10 -13.87
CA LEU A 351 -2.23 -16.91 -13.45
C LEU A 351 -3.20 -17.81 -14.20
N LYS A 352 -3.06 -17.94 -15.54
CA LYS A 352 -3.90 -18.82 -16.35
C LYS A 352 -3.75 -20.29 -15.96
N ARG A 353 -2.54 -20.73 -15.65
CA ARG A 353 -2.29 -22.09 -15.16
C ARG A 353 -2.97 -22.35 -13.81
N LEU A 354 -2.93 -21.38 -12.89
CA LEU A 354 -3.65 -21.46 -11.62
C LEU A 354 -5.17 -21.50 -11.83
N GLU A 355 -5.72 -20.68 -12.75
CA GLU A 355 -7.15 -20.74 -13.11
C GLU A 355 -7.55 -22.12 -13.64
N ALA A 356 -6.72 -22.71 -14.50
CA ALA A 356 -6.94 -24.06 -15.02
C ALA A 356 -6.96 -25.14 -13.91
N ALA A 357 -6.16 -24.91 -12.84
CA ALA A 357 -6.10 -25.79 -11.67
C ALA A 357 -7.23 -25.56 -10.64
N GLY A 358 -8.13 -24.60 -10.87
CA GLY A 358 -9.30 -24.34 -10.01
C GLY A 358 -9.17 -23.14 -9.08
N TYR A 359 -8.15 -22.32 -9.25
CA TYR A 359 -7.96 -21.13 -8.43
C TYR A 359 -8.70 -19.92 -9.00
N GLU A 360 -9.26 -19.10 -8.09
CA GLU A 360 -9.59 -17.71 -8.37
C GLU A 360 -8.33 -16.88 -8.16
N VAL A 361 -7.91 -16.16 -9.20
CA VAL A 361 -6.59 -15.52 -9.22
C VAL A 361 -6.69 -13.99 -9.23
N THR A 362 -5.70 -13.35 -8.66
CA THR A 362 -5.53 -11.88 -8.68
C THR A 362 -4.05 -11.53 -8.70
N SER A 363 -3.65 -10.56 -9.52
CA SER A 363 -2.36 -9.90 -9.41
C SER A 363 -2.49 -8.63 -8.58
N LEU A 364 -1.57 -8.41 -7.65
CA LEU A 364 -1.58 -7.30 -6.69
C LEU A 364 -0.20 -6.66 -6.60
N GLU A 365 -0.14 -5.38 -6.21
CA GLU A 365 1.10 -4.75 -5.81
C GLU A 365 1.37 -5.01 -4.32
N LEU A 366 2.55 -5.58 -4.02
CA LEU A 366 2.95 -5.90 -2.65
C LEU A 366 3.41 -4.64 -1.89
N ILE A 367 4.25 -3.80 -2.51
CA ILE A 367 4.78 -2.56 -1.94
C ILE A 367 4.73 -1.45 -3.00
N ASP A 368 5.13 -0.24 -2.62
CA ASP A 368 5.17 0.88 -3.54
C ASP A 368 6.16 0.59 -4.70
N PRO A 369 5.76 0.76 -5.97
CA PRO A 369 6.65 0.59 -7.13
C PRO A 369 7.91 1.47 -7.09
N GLU A 370 7.91 2.58 -6.33
CA GLU A 370 9.10 3.40 -6.12
C GLU A 370 10.19 2.66 -5.30
N GLU A 371 9.82 1.67 -4.50
CA GLU A 371 10.76 0.88 -3.69
C GLU A 371 11.38 -0.27 -4.47
N THR A 372 10.65 -0.88 -5.41
CA THR A 372 11.15 -1.92 -6.33
C THR A 372 10.26 -2.04 -7.57
N PRO A 373 10.85 -2.17 -8.77
CA PRO A 373 10.09 -2.42 -10.00
C PRO A 373 9.51 -3.85 -10.06
N LYS A 374 10.03 -4.79 -9.27
CA LYS A 374 9.61 -6.19 -9.19
C LYS A 374 8.68 -6.39 -7.98
N ASN A 375 7.42 -6.03 -8.15
CA ASN A 375 6.46 -5.80 -7.06
C ASN A 375 5.12 -6.52 -7.23
N VAL A 376 5.00 -7.38 -8.24
CA VAL A 376 3.77 -8.12 -8.53
C VAL A 376 3.67 -9.32 -7.62
N MET A 377 2.54 -9.45 -6.90
CA MET A 377 2.16 -10.65 -6.16
C MET A 377 1.05 -11.37 -6.92
N LEU A 378 1.24 -12.65 -7.14
CA LEU A 378 0.25 -13.57 -7.66
C LEU A 378 -0.48 -14.22 -6.47
N ARG A 379 -1.80 -14.06 -6.40
CA ARG A 379 -2.65 -14.66 -5.38
C ARG A 379 -3.62 -15.63 -6.05
N GLY A 380 -3.67 -16.86 -5.54
CA GLY A 380 -4.61 -17.90 -5.94
C GLY A 380 -5.40 -18.42 -4.74
N ILE A 381 -6.74 -18.44 -4.83
CA ILE A 381 -7.65 -19.03 -3.84
C ILE A 381 -8.36 -20.20 -4.50
N LEU A 382 -8.22 -21.41 -3.95
CA LEU A 382 -8.84 -22.61 -4.49
C LEU A 382 -10.35 -22.58 -4.27
N LYS A 383 -11.13 -22.46 -5.36
CA LYS A 383 -12.59 -22.33 -5.30
C LYS A 383 -13.34 -23.29 -6.23
N HIS A 384 -12.68 -23.77 -7.28
CA HIS A 384 -13.36 -24.51 -8.35
C HIS A 384 -12.82 -25.92 -8.47
N ASP A 385 -13.68 -26.82 -8.93
CA ASP A 385 -13.26 -28.15 -9.36
C ASP A 385 -12.51 -28.03 -10.69
N PRO A 386 -11.31 -28.65 -10.84
CA PRO A 386 -10.54 -28.61 -12.07
C PRO A 386 -11.31 -29.20 -13.30
N SER A 387 -12.29 -30.05 -13.06
CA SER A 387 -13.15 -30.62 -14.12
C SER A 387 -14.24 -29.65 -14.62
N SER A 388 -14.39 -28.50 -14.01
CA SER A 388 -15.40 -27.50 -14.40
C SER A 388 -15.16 -26.94 -15.80
N ALA A 389 -16.22 -26.48 -16.47
CA ALA A 389 -16.12 -25.87 -17.80
C ALA A 389 -15.22 -24.62 -17.79
N ARG A 390 -15.22 -23.86 -16.68
CA ARG A 390 -14.34 -22.69 -16.47
C ARG A 390 -12.86 -23.09 -16.49
N CYS A 391 -12.50 -24.14 -15.75
CA CYS A 391 -11.11 -24.59 -15.65
C CYS A 391 -10.63 -25.21 -16.98
N ARG A 392 -11.48 -25.95 -17.69
CA ARG A 392 -11.16 -26.46 -19.03
C ARG A 392 -10.87 -25.34 -20.01
N ARG A 393 -11.74 -24.31 -20.03
CA ARG A 393 -11.51 -23.13 -20.88
C ARG A 393 -10.22 -22.40 -20.51
N ALA A 394 -9.92 -22.23 -19.22
CA ALA A 394 -8.67 -21.63 -18.78
C ALA A 394 -7.44 -22.45 -19.22
N ALA A 395 -7.54 -23.78 -19.23
CA ALA A 395 -6.47 -24.66 -19.74
C ALA A 395 -6.28 -24.51 -21.25
N GLU A 396 -7.37 -24.39 -22.03
CA GLU A 396 -7.32 -24.12 -23.47
C GLU A 396 -6.68 -22.75 -23.75
N ASP A 397 -7.12 -21.70 -23.02
CA ASP A 397 -6.55 -20.34 -23.12
C ASP A 397 -5.06 -20.34 -22.78
N TYR A 398 -4.66 -21.05 -21.72
CA TYR A 398 -3.26 -21.20 -21.33
C TYR A 398 -2.43 -21.86 -22.43
N ALA A 399 -2.90 -22.99 -22.96
CA ALA A 399 -2.20 -23.72 -24.02
C ALA A 399 -2.05 -22.87 -25.29
N ALA A 400 -3.12 -22.19 -25.70
CA ALA A 400 -3.11 -21.29 -26.86
C ALA A 400 -2.16 -20.11 -26.68
N ALA A 401 -2.18 -19.45 -25.51
CA ALA A 401 -1.30 -18.34 -25.21
C ALA A 401 0.19 -18.77 -25.13
N LYS A 402 0.46 -19.93 -24.52
CA LYS A 402 1.80 -20.50 -24.44
C LYS A 402 2.34 -20.82 -25.85
N ALA A 403 1.55 -21.47 -26.70
CA ALA A 403 1.91 -21.76 -28.07
C ALA A 403 2.14 -20.49 -28.90
N PHE A 404 1.27 -19.49 -28.76
CA PHE A 404 1.42 -18.19 -29.44
C PHE A 404 2.71 -17.46 -29.08
N LEU A 405 3.08 -17.44 -27.79
CA LEU A 405 4.26 -16.71 -27.30
C LEU A 405 5.57 -17.44 -27.56
N LEU A 406 5.57 -18.77 -27.50
CA LEU A 406 6.79 -19.58 -27.46
C LEU A 406 7.03 -20.40 -28.74
N GLY A 407 6.05 -20.50 -29.65
CA GLY A 407 6.20 -21.29 -30.86
C GLY A 407 6.75 -22.70 -30.57
N ASP A 408 7.80 -23.11 -31.28
CA ASP A 408 8.46 -24.41 -31.10
C ASP A 408 9.15 -24.59 -29.73
N ASN A 409 9.34 -23.51 -28.98
CA ASN A 409 9.94 -23.56 -27.65
C ASN A 409 8.93 -23.91 -26.54
N ALA A 410 7.63 -23.96 -26.84
CA ALA A 410 6.58 -24.21 -25.85
C ALA A 410 6.76 -25.51 -25.04
N GLY A 411 7.31 -26.56 -25.66
CA GLY A 411 7.59 -27.84 -25.00
C GLY A 411 8.88 -27.89 -24.18
N ARG A 412 9.68 -26.83 -24.21
CA ARG A 412 11.01 -26.75 -23.58
C ARG A 412 11.04 -25.89 -22.32
N THR A 413 9.90 -25.34 -21.92
CA THR A 413 9.78 -24.44 -20.75
C THR A 413 9.00 -25.11 -19.63
N VAL A 414 9.31 -24.74 -18.39
CA VAL A 414 8.58 -25.14 -17.17
C VAL A 414 7.27 -24.37 -17.03
N LEU A 415 7.17 -23.24 -17.72
CA LEU A 415 5.92 -22.43 -17.83
C LEU A 415 4.74 -23.26 -18.30
#